data_638fcf9865c4567b7f38336d1c33e4cc
#
_entry.id   638fcf9865c4567b7f38336d1c33e4cc
#
_cell.length_a   1.000
_cell.length_b   1.000
_cell.length_c   1.000
_cell.angle_alpha   90.00
_cell.angle_beta   90.00
_cell.angle_gamma   90.00
#
_symmetry.space_group_name_H-M   'P 1'
#
loop_
_entity.id
_entity.type
_entity.pdbx_description
1 polymer ?
#
loop_
_entity_poly.entity_id
_entity_poly.type
_entity_poly.pdbx_seq_one_letter_code
_entity_poly.pdbx_strand_id
1 'polypeptide(L)'
;MNIDTSNLLNSILEELSSLSYVHPGDVPNINLYMDQVTTFMDEQLASTKRYPDDKILTKTMINNYTKNNLLPPPVKKKYSREHLLLLVFIYYFKNILSIKDIETVLAPLTEKYFPDGSSFELADIYKEVCKIEKEQLDSIKENVTATYEKSAETFTHLADGEDKEILQQFAFICSLSFDVYIKKMIIERIIDDLSSKSSKNEEKK
;
A
#
# COMPACT_ATOMS: atom_id res chain seq x y z
N MET A 1 -26.87 19.27 -6.90
CA MET A 1 -26.71 18.13 -5.99
C MET A 1 -25.85 18.66 -4.85
N ASN A 2 -26.47 19.16 -3.78
CA ASN A 2 -25.70 19.65 -2.62
C ASN A 2 -25.02 18.43 -1.99
N ILE A 3 -23.73 18.34 -2.18
CA ILE A 3 -22.90 17.42 -1.41
C ILE A 3 -22.72 18.13 -0.06
N ASP A 4 -23.48 17.67 0.93
CA ASP A 4 -23.32 18.11 2.31
C ASP A 4 -21.88 17.77 2.71
N THR A 5 -21.04 18.79 2.86
CA THR A 5 -19.60 18.66 3.10
C THR A 5 -19.30 17.94 4.41
N SER A 6 -20.16 18.01 5.41
CA SER A 6 -20.06 17.22 6.65
C SER A 6 -20.28 15.72 6.41
N ASN A 7 -21.15 15.35 5.46
CA ASN A 7 -21.35 13.97 5.05
C ASN A 7 -20.13 13.38 4.33
N LEU A 8 -19.38 14.18 3.56
CA LEU A 8 -18.18 13.71 2.86
C LEU A 8 -17.09 13.28 3.84
N LEU A 9 -16.75 14.12 4.83
CA LEU A 9 -15.72 13.78 5.83
C LEU A 9 -16.11 12.53 6.61
N ASN A 10 -17.35 12.45 7.08
CA ASN A 10 -17.84 11.28 7.81
C ASN A 10 -17.74 10.00 6.96
N SER A 11 -18.16 10.07 5.69
CA SER A 11 -18.05 8.95 4.75
C SER A 11 -16.58 8.49 4.57
N ILE A 12 -15.64 9.44 4.42
CA ILE A 12 -14.20 9.13 4.33
C ILE A 12 -13.70 8.45 5.61
N LEU A 13 -14.06 8.95 6.80
CA LEU A 13 -13.63 8.39 8.08
C LEU A 13 -14.24 7.00 8.33
N GLU A 14 -15.47 6.75 7.90
CA GLU A 14 -16.11 5.42 7.92
C GLU A 14 -15.40 4.44 6.98
N GLU A 15 -15.07 4.87 5.76
CA GLU A 15 -14.32 4.07 4.79
C GLU A 15 -12.93 3.72 5.32
N LEU A 16 -12.18 4.69 5.87
CA LEU A 16 -10.90 4.45 6.54
C LEU A 16 -11.03 3.47 7.71
N SER A 17 -12.13 3.52 8.45
CA SER A 17 -12.39 2.60 9.57
C SER A 17 -12.71 1.17 9.11
N SER A 18 -13.23 1.02 7.90
CA SER A 18 -13.56 -0.27 7.28
C SER A 18 -12.38 -0.89 6.53
N LEU A 19 -11.28 -0.15 6.32
CA LEU A 19 -10.08 -0.68 5.69
C LEU A 19 -9.55 -1.87 6.51
N SER A 20 -9.55 -3.03 5.90
CA SER A 20 -8.98 -4.23 6.49
C SER A 20 -7.65 -4.53 5.82
N TYR A 21 -6.62 -4.65 6.64
CA TYR A 21 -5.35 -5.24 6.21
C TYR A 21 -5.48 -6.76 6.17
N VAL A 22 -4.71 -7.41 5.32
CA VAL A 22 -4.62 -8.87 5.32
C VAL A 22 -3.98 -9.31 6.65
N HIS A 23 -4.78 -9.86 7.56
CA HIS A 23 -4.23 -10.29 8.85
C HIS A 23 -3.22 -11.44 8.66
N PRO A 24 -2.10 -11.44 9.40
CA PRO A 24 -1.12 -12.53 9.32
C PRO A 24 -1.72 -13.92 9.53
N GLY A 25 -2.81 -14.01 10.32
CA GLY A 25 -3.55 -15.24 10.59
C GLY A 25 -4.43 -15.72 9.44
N ASP A 26 -4.82 -14.83 8.54
CA ASP A 26 -5.69 -15.14 7.40
C ASP A 26 -4.91 -15.67 6.20
N VAL A 27 -3.58 -15.47 6.20
CA VAL A 27 -2.70 -15.97 5.13
C VAL A 27 -2.55 -17.48 5.25
N PRO A 28 -3.02 -18.28 4.24
CA PRO A 28 -3.02 -19.73 4.31
C PRO A 28 -1.61 -20.31 4.49
N ASN A 29 -1.46 -21.27 5.41
CA ASN A 29 -0.21 -22.01 5.60
C ASN A 29 -0.17 -23.29 4.73
N ILE A 30 -0.62 -23.16 3.49
CA ILE A 30 -0.59 -24.22 2.47
C ILE A 30 -0.17 -23.61 1.12
N ASN A 31 0.40 -24.45 0.25
CA ASN A 31 0.79 -24.01 -1.08
C ASN A 31 -0.42 -23.92 -2.02
N LEU A 32 -0.64 -22.75 -2.62
CA LEU A 32 -1.76 -22.44 -3.50
C LEU A 32 -1.37 -22.47 -4.98
N TYR A 33 -2.28 -22.87 -5.85
CA TYR A 33 -2.15 -22.65 -7.30
C TYR A 33 -2.50 -21.20 -7.67
N MET A 34 -2.04 -20.76 -8.83
CA MET A 34 -2.23 -19.38 -9.33
C MET A 34 -3.68 -18.88 -9.22
N ASP A 35 -4.67 -19.71 -9.54
CA ASP A 35 -6.08 -19.32 -9.46
C ASP A 35 -6.51 -19.08 -8.02
N GLN A 36 -6.07 -19.91 -7.10
CA GLN A 36 -6.34 -19.75 -5.66
C GLN A 36 -5.65 -18.50 -5.11
N VAL A 37 -4.41 -18.21 -5.56
CA VAL A 37 -3.69 -16.97 -5.18
C VAL A 37 -4.48 -15.75 -5.62
N THR A 38 -4.92 -15.70 -6.89
CA THR A 38 -5.68 -14.53 -7.38
C THR A 38 -7.02 -14.36 -6.67
N THR A 39 -7.73 -15.46 -6.36
CA THR A 39 -8.98 -15.44 -5.58
C THR A 39 -8.72 -14.93 -4.16
N PHE A 40 -7.73 -15.48 -3.45
CA PHE A 40 -7.35 -15.06 -2.11
C PHE A 40 -7.03 -13.55 -2.05
N MET A 41 -6.18 -13.06 -2.98
CA MET A 41 -5.83 -11.64 -3.02
C MET A 41 -7.04 -10.76 -3.31
N ASP A 42 -7.95 -11.19 -4.20
CA ASP A 42 -9.15 -10.43 -4.55
C ASP A 42 -10.14 -10.34 -3.38
N GLU A 43 -10.29 -11.40 -2.61
CA GLU A 43 -11.15 -11.46 -1.41
C GLU A 43 -10.57 -10.64 -0.26
N GLN A 44 -9.28 -10.82 0.05
CA GLN A 44 -8.64 -10.16 1.18
C GLN A 44 -8.45 -8.64 0.99
N LEU A 45 -8.29 -8.19 -0.24
CA LEU A 45 -8.07 -6.78 -0.59
C LEU A 45 -9.30 -6.13 -1.24
N ALA A 46 -10.47 -6.75 -1.13
CA ALA A 46 -11.71 -6.24 -1.74
C ALA A 46 -12.05 -4.82 -1.28
N SER A 47 -11.83 -4.50 0.01
CA SER A 47 -12.09 -3.18 0.60
C SER A 47 -11.20 -2.05 0.03
N THR A 48 -10.11 -2.39 -0.67
CA THR A 48 -9.20 -1.40 -1.27
C THR A 48 -9.57 -1.04 -2.71
N LYS A 49 -10.58 -1.68 -3.30
CA LYS A 49 -11.04 -1.39 -4.67
C LYS A 49 -11.75 -0.05 -4.71
N ARG A 50 -11.37 0.81 -5.65
CA ARG A 50 -12.09 2.06 -5.93
C ARG A 50 -13.40 1.79 -6.67
N TYR A 51 -13.40 0.82 -7.59
CA TYR A 51 -14.56 0.41 -8.36
C TYR A 51 -14.75 -1.11 -8.25
N PRO A 52 -16.00 -1.62 -8.29
CA PRO A 52 -16.28 -3.07 -8.18
C PRO A 52 -15.52 -3.94 -9.18
N ASP A 53 -15.27 -3.43 -10.39
CA ASP A 53 -14.58 -4.14 -11.48
C ASP A 53 -13.04 -4.03 -11.41
N ASP A 54 -12.49 -3.30 -10.44
CA ASP A 54 -11.05 -3.17 -10.29
C ASP A 54 -10.41 -4.53 -10.00
N LYS A 55 -9.28 -4.78 -10.66
CA LYS A 55 -8.49 -6.01 -10.47
C LYS A 55 -7.38 -5.77 -9.46
N ILE A 56 -7.39 -6.52 -8.37
CA ILE A 56 -6.34 -6.49 -7.35
C ILE A 56 -5.01 -6.97 -7.95
N LEU A 57 -4.95 -8.26 -8.28
CA LEU A 57 -3.82 -8.88 -8.97
C LEU A 57 -4.33 -9.87 -10.02
N THR A 58 -3.84 -9.73 -11.23
CA THR A 58 -4.10 -10.69 -12.29
C THR A 58 -2.97 -11.71 -12.42
N LYS A 59 -3.24 -12.88 -13.03
CA LYS A 59 -2.22 -13.87 -13.37
C LYS A 59 -1.06 -13.27 -14.17
N THR A 60 -1.37 -12.36 -15.09
CA THR A 60 -0.36 -11.67 -15.90
C THR A 60 0.53 -10.77 -15.04
N MET A 61 -0.04 -10.04 -14.07
CA MET A 61 0.72 -9.22 -13.13
C MET A 61 1.67 -10.08 -12.30
N ILE A 62 1.18 -11.18 -11.70
CA ILE A 62 1.99 -12.08 -10.86
C ILE A 62 3.14 -12.70 -11.68
N ASN A 63 2.86 -13.14 -12.91
CA ASN A 63 3.90 -13.64 -13.81
C ASN A 63 4.95 -12.55 -14.15
N ASN A 64 4.53 -11.30 -14.32
CA ASN A 64 5.44 -10.19 -14.56
C ASN A 64 6.30 -9.88 -13.33
N TYR A 65 5.77 -10.01 -12.12
CA TYR A 65 6.55 -9.83 -10.89
C TYR A 65 7.65 -10.90 -10.76
N THR A 66 7.35 -12.14 -11.10
CA THR A 66 8.37 -13.21 -11.16
C THR A 66 9.44 -12.92 -12.21
N LYS A 67 9.06 -12.43 -13.39
CA LYS A 67 10.01 -12.08 -14.47
C LYS A 67 10.92 -10.91 -14.12
N ASN A 68 10.45 -10.00 -13.27
CA ASN A 68 11.19 -8.81 -12.83
C ASN A 68 11.80 -8.99 -11.43
N ASN A 69 11.99 -10.21 -10.96
CA ASN A 69 12.61 -10.57 -9.68
C ASN A 69 11.94 -9.98 -8.41
N LEU A 70 10.71 -9.48 -8.53
CA LEU A 70 9.95 -9.00 -7.36
C LEU A 70 9.38 -10.15 -6.53
N LEU A 71 9.13 -11.28 -7.19
CA LEU A 71 8.55 -12.48 -6.60
C LEU A 71 9.39 -13.70 -6.98
N PRO A 72 9.87 -14.50 -6.04
CA PRO A 72 10.52 -15.77 -6.34
C PRO A 72 9.62 -16.68 -7.18
N PRO A 73 10.21 -17.56 -8.03
CA PRO A 73 9.43 -18.45 -8.86
C PRO A 73 8.68 -19.50 -8.01
N PRO A 74 7.43 -19.87 -8.38
CA PRO A 74 6.67 -20.88 -7.67
C PRO A 74 7.29 -22.26 -7.84
N VAL A 75 7.24 -23.11 -6.79
CA VAL A 75 7.71 -24.48 -6.83
C VAL A 75 6.60 -25.40 -7.32
N LYS A 76 6.83 -26.11 -8.43
CA LYS A 76 5.82 -26.99 -9.06
C LYS A 76 4.48 -26.27 -9.33
N LYS A 77 4.54 -25.01 -9.78
CA LYS A 77 3.40 -24.11 -10.03
C LYS A 77 2.58 -23.75 -8.78
N LYS A 78 3.12 -23.96 -7.60
CA LYS A 78 2.49 -23.61 -6.33
C LYS A 78 3.23 -22.48 -5.64
N TYR A 79 2.48 -21.58 -5.05
CA TYR A 79 2.90 -20.41 -4.29
C TYR A 79 2.77 -20.70 -2.80
N SER A 80 3.83 -20.52 -2.04
CA SER A 80 3.83 -20.69 -0.59
C SER A 80 3.23 -19.48 0.13
N ARG A 81 3.11 -19.57 1.45
CA ARG A 81 2.70 -18.47 2.32
C ARG A 81 3.57 -17.22 2.12
N GLU A 82 4.88 -17.39 1.99
CA GLU A 82 5.84 -16.30 1.78
C GLU A 82 5.58 -15.57 0.46
N HIS A 83 5.21 -16.29 -0.59
CA HIS A 83 4.77 -15.66 -1.84
C HIS A 83 3.53 -14.77 -1.65
N LEU A 84 2.56 -15.22 -0.85
CA LEU A 84 1.35 -14.44 -0.57
C LEU A 84 1.69 -13.16 0.19
N LEU A 85 2.56 -13.23 1.20
CA LEU A 85 3.02 -12.07 1.96
C LEU A 85 3.76 -11.06 1.07
N LEU A 86 4.65 -11.54 0.18
CA LEU A 86 5.30 -10.68 -0.80
C LEU A 86 4.30 -10.04 -1.76
N LEU A 87 3.28 -10.76 -2.21
CA LEU A 87 2.25 -10.23 -3.09
C LEU A 87 1.43 -9.13 -2.41
N VAL A 88 1.18 -9.22 -1.10
CA VAL A 88 0.53 -8.15 -0.33
C VAL A 88 1.42 -6.89 -0.32
N PHE A 89 2.72 -7.01 -0.02
CA PHE A 89 3.66 -5.88 -0.08
C PHE A 89 3.72 -5.28 -1.49
N ILE A 90 3.85 -6.11 -2.54
CA ILE A 90 3.86 -5.65 -3.93
C ILE A 90 2.57 -4.91 -4.26
N TYR A 91 1.43 -5.38 -3.79
CA TYR A 91 0.13 -4.73 -4.03
C TYR A 91 0.10 -3.31 -3.49
N TYR A 92 0.55 -3.07 -2.25
CA TYR A 92 0.61 -1.72 -1.68
C TYR A 92 1.65 -0.84 -2.38
N PHE A 93 2.82 -1.39 -2.68
CA PHE A 93 3.91 -0.61 -3.29
C PHE A 93 3.64 -0.25 -4.76
N LYS A 94 2.99 -1.11 -5.54
CA LYS A 94 2.78 -0.90 -6.99
C LYS A 94 2.07 0.39 -7.36
N ASN A 95 1.29 0.95 -6.43
CA ASN A 95 0.54 2.18 -6.65
C ASN A 95 1.37 3.45 -6.37
N ILE A 96 2.54 3.30 -5.73
CA ILE A 96 3.36 4.41 -5.26
C ILE A 96 4.77 4.36 -5.88
N LEU A 97 5.34 3.17 -6.06
CA LEU A 97 6.72 2.94 -6.43
C LEU A 97 6.84 2.34 -7.85
N SER A 98 7.99 2.58 -8.48
CA SER A 98 8.35 1.89 -9.72
C SER A 98 8.67 0.41 -9.45
N ILE A 99 8.60 -0.42 -10.50
CA ILE A 99 8.97 -1.85 -10.40
C ILE A 99 10.40 -2.01 -9.88
N LYS A 100 11.33 -1.16 -10.33
CA LYS A 100 12.72 -1.18 -9.89
C LYS A 100 12.88 -0.82 -8.41
N ASP A 101 12.12 0.16 -7.93
CA ASP A 101 12.13 0.52 -6.51
C ASP A 101 11.60 -0.61 -5.65
N ILE A 102 10.51 -1.27 -6.08
CA ILE A 102 9.95 -2.42 -5.38
C ILE A 102 10.97 -3.57 -5.33
N GLU A 103 11.67 -3.85 -6.44
CA GLU A 103 12.75 -4.84 -6.48
C GLU A 103 13.84 -4.50 -5.44
N THR A 104 14.31 -3.25 -5.42
CA THR A 104 15.32 -2.79 -4.47
C THR A 104 14.89 -2.97 -3.02
N VAL A 105 13.63 -2.69 -2.69
CA VAL A 105 13.09 -2.81 -1.33
C VAL A 105 12.91 -4.28 -0.93
N LEU A 106 12.43 -5.12 -1.85
CA LEU A 106 12.10 -6.52 -1.54
C LEU A 106 13.29 -7.47 -1.67
N ALA A 107 14.33 -7.16 -2.45
CA ALA A 107 15.46 -8.04 -2.67
C ALA A 107 16.12 -8.52 -1.35
N PRO A 108 16.45 -7.65 -0.36
CA PRO A 108 17.02 -8.11 0.90
C PRO A 108 16.08 -9.02 1.70
N LEU A 109 14.77 -8.84 1.57
CA LEU A 109 13.77 -9.68 2.24
C LEU A 109 13.68 -11.05 1.58
N THR A 110 13.66 -11.09 0.24
CA THR A 110 13.60 -12.34 -0.52
C THR A 110 14.86 -13.16 -0.39
N GLU A 111 16.02 -12.53 -0.41
CA GLU A 111 17.31 -13.22 -0.28
C GLU A 111 17.52 -13.85 1.10
N LYS A 112 17.11 -13.14 2.16
CA LYS A 112 17.43 -13.53 3.52
C LYS A 112 16.32 -14.27 4.26
N TYR A 113 15.06 -13.93 4.01
CA TYR A 113 13.93 -14.37 4.81
C TYR A 113 12.88 -15.17 4.03
N PHE A 114 13.06 -15.33 2.73
CA PHE A 114 12.18 -16.16 1.91
C PHE A 114 12.50 -17.66 2.01
N PRO A 115 13.79 -18.11 2.10
CA PRO A 115 14.12 -19.53 2.25
C PRO A 115 13.62 -20.07 3.60
N ASP A 116 13.03 -21.28 3.57
CA ASP A 116 12.63 -21.99 4.78
C ASP A 116 13.79 -22.21 5.75
N GLY A 117 13.53 -22.13 7.05
CA GLY A 117 14.47 -22.53 8.10
C GLY A 117 15.29 -21.39 8.73
N SER A 118 14.98 -20.14 8.47
CA SER A 118 15.53 -19.03 9.24
C SER A 118 14.86 -18.95 10.62
N SER A 119 15.61 -18.51 11.64
CA SER A 119 15.08 -18.27 13.00
C SER A 119 14.11 -17.10 13.07
N PHE A 120 13.99 -16.32 12.00
CA PHE A 120 13.10 -15.19 11.82
C PHE A 120 12.54 -15.23 10.39
N GLU A 121 11.25 -15.33 10.27
CA GLU A 121 10.55 -15.58 9.00
C GLU A 121 9.94 -14.31 8.42
N LEU A 122 9.65 -14.31 7.12
CA LEU A 122 8.94 -13.22 6.45
C LEU A 122 7.58 -12.92 7.11
N ALA A 123 6.94 -13.95 7.66
CA ALA A 123 5.69 -13.81 8.43
C ALA A 123 5.86 -12.96 9.71
N ASP A 124 7.02 -13.00 10.34
CA ASP A 124 7.30 -12.19 11.54
C ASP A 124 7.53 -10.73 11.15
N ILE A 125 8.23 -10.48 10.04
CA ILE A 125 8.36 -9.13 9.47
C ILE A 125 6.98 -8.55 9.17
N TYR A 126 6.13 -9.33 8.50
CA TYR A 126 4.78 -8.91 8.15
C TYR A 126 3.95 -8.55 9.39
N LYS A 127 4.01 -9.33 10.46
CA LYS A 127 3.33 -9.03 11.73
C LYS A 127 3.75 -7.70 12.34
N GLU A 128 5.08 -7.41 12.33
CA GLU A 128 5.58 -6.15 12.88
C GLU A 128 5.14 -4.95 12.03
N VAL A 129 5.13 -5.07 10.70
CA VAL A 129 4.63 -4.04 9.79
C VAL A 129 3.14 -3.78 10.03
N CYS A 130 2.31 -4.83 10.14
CA CYS A 130 0.88 -4.67 10.42
C CYS A 130 0.57 -3.97 11.76
N LYS A 131 1.42 -4.12 12.78
CA LYS A 131 1.26 -3.36 14.03
C LYS A 131 1.46 -1.86 13.83
N ILE A 132 2.52 -1.48 13.09
CA ILE A 132 2.80 -0.07 12.78
C ILE A 132 1.65 0.53 11.96
N GLU A 133 1.15 -0.17 10.95
CA GLU A 133 0.04 0.29 10.12
C GLU A 133 -1.23 0.54 10.93
N LYS A 134 -1.55 -0.37 11.86
CA LYS A 134 -2.71 -0.22 12.73
C LYS A 134 -2.60 1.00 13.67
N GLU A 135 -1.41 1.23 14.24
CA GLU A 135 -1.16 2.40 15.09
C GLU A 135 -1.23 3.72 14.31
N GLN A 136 -0.84 3.69 13.03
CA GLN A 136 -0.88 4.87 12.17
C GLN A 136 -2.29 5.28 11.74
N LEU A 137 -3.25 4.35 11.68
CA LEU A 137 -4.58 4.63 11.14
C LEU A 137 -5.32 5.74 11.90
N ASP A 138 -5.23 5.77 13.23
CA ASP A 138 -5.86 6.81 14.04
C ASP A 138 -5.21 8.18 13.79
N SER A 139 -3.88 8.23 13.71
CA SER A 139 -3.14 9.46 13.35
C SER A 139 -3.49 9.95 11.94
N ILE A 140 -3.71 9.06 10.99
CA ILE A 140 -4.14 9.41 9.63
C ILE A 140 -5.54 10.04 9.67
N LYS A 141 -6.49 9.47 10.42
CA LYS A 141 -7.84 10.03 10.58
C LYS A 141 -7.82 11.44 11.19
N GLU A 142 -7.03 11.63 12.24
CA GLU A 142 -6.84 12.94 12.87
C GLU A 142 -6.25 13.96 11.88
N ASN A 143 -5.23 13.57 11.13
CA ASN A 143 -4.61 14.43 10.12
C ASN A 143 -5.58 14.80 8.99
N VAL A 144 -6.34 13.82 8.48
CA VAL A 144 -7.36 14.05 7.43
C VAL A 144 -8.43 15.03 7.93
N THR A 145 -8.92 14.86 9.17
CA THR A 145 -9.89 15.76 9.78
C THR A 145 -9.34 17.18 9.89
N ALA A 146 -8.15 17.34 10.45
CA ALA A 146 -7.51 18.65 10.60
C ALA A 146 -7.23 19.34 9.26
N THR A 147 -6.86 18.55 8.23
CA THR A 147 -6.64 19.07 6.87
C THR A 147 -7.95 19.52 6.23
N TYR A 148 -9.02 18.77 6.44
CA TYR A 148 -10.36 19.14 5.98
C TYR A 148 -10.84 20.45 6.61
N GLU A 149 -10.75 20.58 7.94
CA GLU A 149 -11.13 21.78 8.67
C GLU A 149 -10.36 23.00 8.18
N LYS A 150 -9.04 22.91 8.02
CA LYS A 150 -8.22 23.99 7.46
C LYS A 150 -8.63 24.37 6.05
N SER A 151 -9.02 23.40 5.22
CA SER A 151 -9.47 23.65 3.86
C SER A 151 -10.84 24.37 3.85
N ALA A 152 -11.71 24.05 4.80
CA ALA A 152 -12.99 24.70 4.98
C ALA A 152 -12.87 26.19 5.42
N GLU A 153 -11.74 26.57 6.04
CA GLU A 153 -11.43 27.95 6.42
C GLU A 153 -10.85 28.78 5.26
N THR A 154 -10.66 28.22 4.07
CA THR A 154 -10.16 28.93 2.89
C THR A 154 -11.27 29.69 2.16
N PHE A 155 -10.91 30.64 1.29
CA PHE A 155 -11.83 31.40 0.43
C PHE A 155 -12.91 32.16 1.21
N THR A 156 -12.61 32.64 2.40
CA THR A 156 -13.54 33.36 3.30
C THR A 156 -14.08 34.67 2.71
N HIS A 157 -13.42 35.22 1.69
CA HIS A 157 -13.82 36.43 0.98
C HIS A 157 -14.94 36.19 -0.06
N LEU A 158 -15.25 34.92 -0.35
CA LEU A 158 -16.35 34.55 -1.24
C LEU A 158 -17.64 34.41 -0.44
N ALA A 159 -18.76 34.72 -1.09
CA ALA A 159 -20.08 34.41 -0.56
C ALA A 159 -20.28 32.89 -0.43
N ASP A 160 -21.06 32.47 0.56
CA ASP A 160 -21.41 31.08 0.72
C ASP A 160 -22.23 30.58 -0.50
N GLY A 161 -21.87 29.42 -1.02
CA GLY A 161 -22.49 28.83 -2.21
C GLY A 161 -21.60 27.77 -2.85
N GLU A 162 -22.11 27.19 -3.95
CA GLU A 162 -21.50 26.07 -4.67
C GLU A 162 -20.05 26.36 -5.12
N ASP A 163 -19.77 27.57 -5.60
CA ASP A 163 -18.43 27.95 -6.06
C ASP A 163 -17.40 27.91 -4.91
N LYS A 164 -17.77 28.41 -3.72
CA LYS A 164 -16.91 28.36 -2.54
C LYS A 164 -16.67 26.93 -2.09
N GLU A 165 -17.72 26.10 -2.06
CA GLU A 165 -17.63 24.69 -1.69
C GLU A 165 -16.69 23.91 -2.62
N ILE A 166 -16.79 24.11 -3.94
CA ILE A 166 -15.90 23.50 -4.94
C ILE A 166 -14.44 23.90 -4.70
N LEU A 167 -14.18 25.18 -4.42
CA LEU A 167 -12.82 25.66 -4.18
C LEU A 167 -12.25 25.13 -2.86
N GLN A 168 -13.05 24.99 -1.82
CA GLN A 168 -12.62 24.38 -0.55
C GLN A 168 -12.33 22.90 -0.72
N GLN A 169 -13.15 22.15 -1.47
CA GLN A 169 -12.85 20.75 -1.82
C GLN A 169 -11.57 20.63 -2.65
N PHE A 170 -11.36 21.54 -3.60
CA PHE A 170 -10.12 21.58 -4.38
C PHE A 170 -8.91 21.83 -3.48
N ALA A 171 -8.98 22.76 -2.52
CA ALA A 171 -7.92 23.02 -1.55
C ALA A 171 -7.63 21.78 -0.70
N PHE A 172 -8.66 21.04 -0.28
CA PHE A 172 -8.51 19.79 0.45
C PHE A 172 -7.79 18.73 -0.38
N ILE A 173 -8.20 18.52 -1.65
CA ILE A 173 -7.52 17.61 -2.58
C ILE A 173 -6.06 18.00 -2.78
N CYS A 174 -5.77 19.28 -2.97
CA CYS A 174 -4.39 19.77 -3.13
C CYS A 174 -3.54 19.49 -1.89
N SER A 175 -4.09 19.72 -0.69
CA SER A 175 -3.38 19.48 0.56
C SER A 175 -3.05 18.00 0.76
N LEU A 176 -4.01 17.09 0.51
CA LEU A 176 -3.78 15.65 0.56
C LEU A 176 -2.78 15.20 -0.52
N SER A 177 -2.88 15.73 -1.73
CA SER A 177 -1.97 15.39 -2.83
C SER A 177 -0.54 15.82 -2.53
N PHE A 178 -0.36 16.99 -1.90
CA PHE A 178 0.96 17.47 -1.47
C PHE A 178 1.56 16.57 -0.38
N ASP A 179 0.77 16.14 0.61
CA ASP A 179 1.22 15.21 1.65
C ASP A 179 1.69 13.87 1.05
N VAL A 180 0.92 13.29 0.12
CA VAL A 180 1.30 12.09 -0.62
C VAL A 180 2.59 12.30 -1.41
N TYR A 181 2.72 13.44 -2.10
CA TYR A 181 3.92 13.78 -2.88
C TYR A 181 5.18 13.84 -2.00
N ILE A 182 5.11 14.52 -0.87
CA ILE A 182 6.24 14.63 0.06
C ILE A 182 6.62 13.27 0.65
N LYS A 183 5.64 12.47 1.08
CA LYS A 183 5.89 11.11 1.60
C LYS A 183 6.52 10.22 0.54
N LYS A 184 6.04 10.28 -0.70
CA LYS A 184 6.62 9.54 -1.81
C LYS A 184 8.08 9.95 -2.04
N MET A 185 8.39 11.22 -2.09
CA MET A 185 9.76 11.73 -2.24
C MET A 185 10.70 11.23 -1.13
N ILE A 186 10.21 11.18 0.12
CA ILE A 186 10.98 10.63 1.25
C ILE A 186 11.25 9.12 1.06
N ILE A 187 10.24 8.37 0.64
CA ILE A 187 10.37 6.92 0.38
C ILE A 187 11.40 6.69 -0.72
N GLU A 188 11.31 7.39 -1.85
CA GLU A 188 12.25 7.28 -2.97
C GLU A 188 13.68 7.62 -2.52
N ARG A 189 13.87 8.64 -1.68
CA ARG A 189 15.18 8.99 -1.12
C ARG A 189 15.77 7.86 -0.26
N ILE A 190 14.95 7.21 0.56
CA ILE A 190 15.39 6.05 1.37
C ILE A 190 15.80 4.88 0.45
N ILE A 191 15.07 4.63 -0.62
CA ILE A 191 15.37 3.58 -1.60
C ILE A 191 16.71 3.86 -2.32
N ASP A 192 16.96 5.11 -2.71
CA ASP A 192 18.22 5.52 -3.32
C ASP A 192 19.42 5.27 -2.38
N ASP A 193 19.26 5.55 -1.08
CA ASP A 193 20.29 5.29 -0.08
C ASP A 193 20.52 3.77 0.11
N LEU A 194 19.48 2.94 0.04
CA LEU A 194 19.61 1.47 0.06
C LEU A 194 20.38 0.95 -1.15
N SER A 195 20.03 1.40 -2.35
CA SER A 195 20.70 1.03 -3.61
C SER A 195 22.19 1.35 -3.57
N SER A 196 22.53 2.56 -3.09
CA SER A 196 23.93 3.03 -3.03
C SER A 196 24.80 2.22 -2.04
N LYS A 197 24.21 1.67 -0.98
CA LYS A 197 24.88 0.80 -0.01
C LYS A 197 25.12 -0.61 -0.56
N SER A 198 24.15 -1.14 -1.32
CA SER A 198 24.27 -2.46 -1.97
C SER A 198 25.42 -2.46 -2.99
N SER A 199 25.50 -1.46 -3.87
CA SER A 199 26.56 -1.33 -4.87
C SER A 199 27.95 -1.25 -4.25
N LYS A 200 28.13 -0.51 -3.14
CA LYS A 200 29.41 -0.41 -2.43
C LYS A 200 29.86 -1.70 -1.74
N ASN A 201 28.92 -2.58 -1.40
CA ASN A 201 29.24 -3.88 -0.79
C ASN A 201 29.64 -4.93 -1.85
N GLU A 202 29.15 -4.81 -3.08
CA GLU A 202 29.53 -5.66 -4.21
C GLU A 202 30.94 -5.33 -4.73
N GLU A 203 31.33 -4.05 -4.76
CA GLU A 203 32.68 -3.62 -5.14
C GLU A 203 33.80 -4.01 -4.15
N LYS A 204 33.43 -4.43 -2.91
CA LYS A 204 34.39 -4.83 -1.86
C LYS A 204 34.57 -6.35 -1.72
N LYS A 205 33.83 -7.13 -2.52
CA LYS A 205 33.96 -8.59 -2.58
C LYS A 205 34.76 -9.01 -3.82
#